data_2b8018b2ff6ca75cbecd0d7658569140
#
_entry.id   2b8018b2ff6ca75cbecd0d7658569140
#
_cell.length_a   1.000
_cell.length_b   1.000
_cell.length_c   1.000
_cell.angle_alpha   90.00
_cell.angle_beta   90.00
_cell.angle_gamma   90.00
#
_symmetry.space_group_name_H-M   'P 1'
#
loop_
_entity.id
_entity.type
_entity.pdbx_description
1 polymer ?
#
loop_
_entity_poly.entity_id
_entity_poly.type
_entity_poly.pdbx_seq_one_letter_code
_entity_poly.pdbx_strand_id
1 'polypeptide(L)'
;VQKGIIQLYKKDIARYDPEHKLYLEEIFQLIPSELNSKNKRFILKNLNENFKFSRYEHSFIWLKEAGVALPVYCVQEPQVPLLLSKATNLFKLFLSDVGLLAAMYADGLQIRILNKENNINFGSVYENAVAQELCAHGFEVYYFNNKKQGELDFVIEFEGEALPLEVKSGK
;
A
#
# COMPACT_ATOMS: atom_id res chain seq x y z
N VAL A 1 7.28 7.38 19.16
CA VAL A 1 6.60 8.34 18.26
C VAL A 1 5.59 7.61 17.38
N GLN A 2 5.99 6.66 16.50
CA GLN A 2 5.09 6.00 15.52
C GLN A 2 3.88 5.32 16.17
N LYS A 3 4.05 4.61 17.29
CA LYS A 3 2.91 4.01 18.02
C LYS A 3 1.90 5.05 18.49
N GLY A 4 2.37 6.23 18.89
CA GLY A 4 1.49 7.34 19.23
C GLY A 4 0.70 7.84 18.03
N ILE A 5 1.33 7.95 16.87
CA ILE A 5 0.68 8.34 15.60
C ILE A 5 -0.37 7.31 15.18
N ILE A 6 -0.04 6.00 15.27
CA ILE A 6 -1.01 4.92 14.99
C ILE A 6 -2.24 5.04 15.90
N GLN A 7 -2.04 5.33 17.19
CA GLN A 7 -3.15 5.53 18.13
C GLN A 7 -3.97 6.80 17.82
N LEU A 8 -3.34 7.86 17.35
CA LEU A 8 -4.03 9.07 16.89
C LEU A 8 -4.87 8.76 15.65
N TYR A 9 -4.34 8.09 14.64
CA TYR A 9 -5.12 7.68 13.46
C TYR A 9 -6.34 6.85 13.84
N LYS A 10 -6.20 5.87 14.75
CA LYS A 10 -7.35 5.09 15.24
C LYS A 10 -8.41 5.95 15.94
N LYS A 11 -7.98 6.97 16.69
CA LYS A 11 -8.91 7.91 17.33
C LYS A 11 -9.60 8.82 16.32
N ASP A 12 -8.87 9.29 15.32
CA ASP A 12 -9.40 10.14 14.27
C ASP A 12 -10.40 9.40 13.39
N ILE A 13 -10.08 8.16 12.99
CA ILE A 13 -11.03 7.26 12.31
C ILE A 13 -12.32 7.13 13.12
N ALA A 14 -12.20 6.89 14.43
CA ALA A 14 -13.36 6.74 15.31
C ALA A 14 -14.22 8.02 15.44
N ARG A 15 -13.60 9.19 15.27
CA ARG A 15 -14.25 10.49 15.43
C ARG A 15 -14.90 11.00 14.15
N TYR A 16 -14.21 10.83 13.00
CA TYR A 16 -14.65 11.46 11.75
C TYR A 16 -15.54 10.58 10.89
N ASP A 17 -15.48 9.27 11.05
CA ASP A 17 -16.37 8.34 10.37
C ASP A 17 -16.88 7.24 11.34
N PRO A 18 -17.79 7.59 12.27
CA PRO A 18 -18.32 6.62 13.23
C PRO A 18 -19.08 5.46 12.57
N GLU A 19 -19.70 5.70 11.41
CA GLU A 19 -20.50 4.70 10.68
C GLU A 19 -19.62 3.61 10.05
N HIS A 20 -18.47 3.99 9.51
CA HIS A 20 -17.54 3.06 8.84
C HIS A 20 -16.30 2.75 9.68
N LYS A 21 -16.26 3.19 10.93
CA LYS A 21 -15.09 3.03 11.83
C LYS A 21 -14.53 1.62 11.83
N LEU A 22 -15.39 0.61 11.98
CA LEU A 22 -14.94 -0.80 12.04
C LEU A 22 -14.27 -1.22 10.74
N TYR A 23 -14.80 -0.82 9.59
CA TYR A 23 -14.22 -1.12 8.28
C TYR A 23 -12.86 -0.45 8.09
N LEU A 24 -12.75 0.82 8.49
CA LEU A 24 -11.49 1.57 8.42
C LEU A 24 -10.42 0.96 9.31
N GLU A 25 -10.78 0.57 10.54
CA GLU A 25 -9.85 -0.09 11.46
C GLU A 25 -9.40 -1.46 10.95
N GLU A 26 -10.32 -2.27 10.41
CA GLU A 26 -10.03 -3.57 9.82
C GLU A 26 -9.08 -3.44 8.63
N ILE A 27 -9.37 -2.54 7.68
CA ILE A 27 -8.50 -2.26 6.54
C ILE A 27 -7.11 -1.85 7.00
N PHE A 28 -7.03 -0.87 7.90
CA PHE A 28 -5.76 -0.34 8.39
C PHE A 28 -4.90 -1.41 9.08
N GLN A 29 -5.53 -2.27 9.89
CA GLN A 29 -4.82 -3.36 10.58
C GLN A 29 -4.35 -4.46 9.63
N LEU A 30 -5.04 -4.66 8.51
CA LEU A 30 -4.73 -5.71 7.54
C LEU A 30 -3.56 -5.33 6.60
N ILE A 31 -3.28 -4.03 6.41
CA ILE A 31 -2.23 -3.55 5.50
C ILE A 31 -0.89 -4.28 5.67
N PRO A 32 -0.32 -4.44 6.87
CA PRO A 32 0.98 -5.07 7.02
C PRO A 32 1.01 -6.53 6.55
N SER A 33 -0.04 -7.30 6.84
CA SER A 33 -0.13 -8.71 6.46
C SER A 33 -0.30 -8.87 4.94
N GLU A 34 -1.10 -8.02 4.31
CA GLU A 34 -1.30 -8.02 2.86
C GLU A 34 -0.01 -7.64 2.12
N LEU A 35 0.71 -6.63 2.57
CA LEU A 35 2.00 -6.24 1.99
C LEU A 35 3.10 -7.29 2.19
N ASN A 36 2.99 -8.13 3.22
CA ASN A 36 3.92 -9.24 3.45
C ASN A 36 3.53 -10.52 2.69
N SER A 37 2.36 -10.56 2.07
CA SER A 37 1.93 -11.69 1.24
C SER A 37 2.73 -11.77 -0.06
N LYS A 38 2.74 -12.95 -0.71
CA LYS A 38 3.51 -13.17 -1.95
C LYS A 38 3.17 -12.17 -3.06
N ASN A 39 1.89 -11.83 -3.21
CA ASN A 39 1.42 -10.95 -4.28
C ASN A 39 1.25 -9.49 -3.83
N LYS A 40 1.41 -9.20 -2.54
CA LYS A 40 1.26 -7.87 -1.92
C LYS A 40 -0.03 -7.13 -2.29
N ARG A 41 -1.00 -7.84 -2.88
CA ARG A 41 -2.32 -7.28 -3.22
C ARG A 41 -3.18 -7.22 -1.97
N PHE A 42 -3.95 -6.16 -1.85
CA PHE A 42 -4.96 -6.09 -0.82
C PHE A 42 -6.13 -7.03 -1.19
N ILE A 43 -6.27 -8.14 -0.44
CA ILE A 43 -7.26 -9.16 -0.70
C ILE A 43 -8.52 -8.86 0.11
N LEU A 44 -9.51 -8.32 -0.55
CA LEU A 44 -10.77 -7.89 0.05
C LEU A 44 -11.52 -9.00 0.80
N LYS A 45 -11.40 -10.25 0.36
CA LYS A 45 -12.00 -11.41 1.03
C LYS A 45 -11.42 -11.65 2.43
N ASN A 46 -10.21 -11.17 2.72
CA ASN A 46 -9.62 -11.26 4.06
C ASN A 46 -10.29 -10.33 5.08
N LEU A 47 -11.06 -9.34 4.62
CA LEU A 47 -11.89 -8.50 5.49
C LEU A 47 -13.18 -9.22 5.88
N ASN A 48 -13.84 -9.87 4.91
CA ASN A 48 -15.09 -10.61 5.13
C ASN A 48 -15.33 -11.57 3.97
N GLU A 49 -15.72 -12.83 4.27
CA GLU A 49 -16.02 -13.86 3.25
C GLU A 49 -17.15 -13.44 2.29
N ASN A 50 -18.14 -12.68 2.79
CA ASN A 50 -19.28 -12.18 2.03
C ASN A 50 -19.04 -10.77 1.45
N PHE A 51 -17.81 -10.46 1.10
CA PHE A 51 -17.36 -9.14 0.68
C PHE A 51 -18.10 -8.62 -0.55
N LYS A 52 -18.60 -7.38 -0.44
CA LYS A 52 -18.97 -6.53 -1.58
C LYS A 52 -18.08 -5.29 -1.56
N PHE A 53 -17.31 -5.06 -2.61
CA PHE A 53 -16.39 -3.91 -2.74
C PHE A 53 -17.09 -2.58 -2.42
N SER A 54 -18.32 -2.40 -2.90
CA SER A 54 -19.12 -1.19 -2.65
C SER A 54 -19.31 -0.84 -1.18
N ARG A 55 -19.20 -1.81 -0.28
CA ARG A 55 -19.35 -1.59 1.17
C ARG A 55 -18.13 -0.91 1.79
N TYR A 56 -16.94 -1.15 1.22
CA TYR A 56 -15.66 -0.66 1.75
C TYR A 56 -15.06 0.46 0.89
N GLU A 57 -15.67 0.76 -0.25
CA GLU A 57 -15.15 1.74 -1.21
C GLU A 57 -14.93 3.12 -0.56
N HIS A 58 -15.91 3.61 0.21
CA HIS A 58 -15.77 4.85 0.96
C HIS A 58 -14.62 4.81 1.96
N SER A 59 -14.38 3.68 2.60
CA SER A 59 -13.29 3.53 3.56
C SER A 59 -11.91 3.61 2.90
N PHE A 60 -11.75 3.03 1.70
CA PHE A 60 -10.50 3.16 0.94
C PHE A 60 -10.29 4.59 0.44
N ILE A 61 -11.35 5.25 -0.06
CA ILE A 61 -11.30 6.65 -0.46
C ILE A 61 -10.91 7.51 0.73
N TRP A 62 -11.55 7.32 1.88
CA TRP A 62 -11.25 8.07 3.09
C TRP A 62 -9.78 7.92 3.53
N LEU A 63 -9.24 6.70 3.56
CA LEU A 63 -7.84 6.44 3.91
C LEU A 63 -6.87 7.15 2.96
N LYS A 64 -7.19 7.21 1.68
CA LYS A 64 -6.42 7.95 0.67
C LYS A 64 -6.50 9.47 0.91
N GLU A 65 -7.71 10.02 1.00
CA GLU A 65 -7.93 11.47 1.17
C GLU A 65 -7.40 11.99 2.50
N ALA A 66 -7.47 11.18 3.57
CA ALA A 66 -6.86 11.49 4.85
C ALA A 66 -5.33 11.38 4.85
N GLY A 67 -4.73 10.95 3.73
CA GLY A 67 -3.29 10.80 3.61
C GLY A 67 -2.71 9.68 4.49
N VAL A 68 -3.51 8.70 4.88
CA VAL A 68 -3.10 7.58 5.75
C VAL A 68 -2.55 6.43 4.93
N ALA A 69 -3.16 6.15 3.77
CA ALA A 69 -2.76 5.06 2.89
C ALA A 69 -2.67 5.49 1.43
N LEU A 70 -1.84 4.79 0.69
CA LEU A 70 -1.52 5.02 -0.72
C LEU A 70 -1.98 3.81 -1.54
N PRO A 71 -3.16 3.85 -2.18
CA PRO A 71 -3.61 2.79 -3.06
C PRO A 71 -2.85 2.86 -4.39
N VAL A 72 -2.13 1.80 -4.71
CA VAL A 72 -1.41 1.61 -5.97
C VAL A 72 -2.17 0.58 -6.79
N TYR A 73 -2.80 1.01 -7.88
CA TYR A 73 -3.67 0.17 -8.69
C TYR A 73 -2.90 -0.63 -9.75
N CYS A 74 -3.45 -1.80 -10.09
CA CYS A 74 -2.93 -2.59 -11.19
C CYS A 74 -3.31 -1.96 -12.53
N VAL A 75 -2.36 -1.90 -13.46
CA VAL A 75 -2.65 -1.64 -14.88
C VAL A 75 -2.63 -2.95 -15.66
N GLN A 76 -3.52 -3.09 -16.62
CA GLN A 76 -3.58 -4.27 -17.49
C GLN A 76 -2.53 -4.24 -18.59
N GLU A 77 -2.16 -3.04 -19.02
CA GLU A 77 -1.13 -2.77 -20.01
C GLU A 77 -0.23 -1.63 -19.49
N PRO A 78 1.11 -1.84 -19.41
CA PRO A 78 2.02 -0.81 -18.94
C PRO A 78 2.39 0.15 -20.09
N GLN A 79 1.37 0.79 -20.66
CA GLN A 79 1.47 1.77 -21.76
C GLN A 79 0.71 3.05 -21.39
N VAL A 80 1.24 4.19 -21.80
CA VAL A 80 0.59 5.48 -21.59
C VAL A 80 -0.64 5.65 -22.50
N PRO A 81 -1.73 6.25 -22.02
CA PRO A 81 -1.98 6.70 -20.65
C PRO A 81 -2.31 5.52 -19.71
N LEU A 82 -1.55 5.37 -18.62
CA LEU A 82 -1.70 4.25 -17.67
C LEU A 82 -3.10 4.20 -17.05
N LEU A 83 -3.71 5.36 -16.84
CA LEU A 83 -5.06 5.45 -16.27
C LEU A 83 -6.11 4.67 -17.08
N LEU A 84 -5.95 4.56 -18.40
CA LEU A 84 -6.94 3.89 -19.27
C LEU A 84 -6.96 2.37 -19.06
N SER A 85 -5.87 1.78 -18.60
CA SER A 85 -5.78 0.34 -18.33
C SER A 85 -5.87 -0.03 -16.84
N LYS A 86 -6.21 0.95 -15.98
CA LYS A 86 -6.34 0.79 -14.52
C LYS A 86 -7.48 -0.16 -14.15
N ALA A 87 -7.15 -1.19 -13.38
CA ALA A 87 -8.14 -2.08 -12.76
C ALA A 87 -8.56 -1.53 -11.39
N THR A 88 -9.83 -1.17 -11.22
CA THR A 88 -10.32 -0.51 -10.01
C THR A 88 -10.40 -1.40 -8.77
N ASN A 89 -10.48 -2.72 -8.97
CA ASN A 89 -10.61 -3.71 -7.91
C ASN A 89 -9.31 -4.49 -7.59
N LEU A 90 -8.22 -4.13 -8.23
CA LEU A 90 -6.90 -4.74 -8.03
C LEU A 90 -5.90 -3.67 -7.62
N PHE A 91 -5.50 -3.67 -6.36
CA PHE A 91 -4.55 -2.69 -5.84
C PHE A 91 -3.69 -3.27 -4.72
N LYS A 92 -2.51 -2.69 -4.54
CA LYS A 92 -1.68 -2.79 -3.34
C LYS A 92 -2.02 -1.57 -2.47
N LEU A 93 -2.04 -1.72 -1.15
CA LEU A 93 -2.31 -0.62 -0.23
C LEU A 93 -1.11 -0.39 0.66
N PHE A 94 -0.36 0.67 0.36
CA PHE A 94 0.79 1.10 1.14
C PHE A 94 0.40 2.12 2.20
N LEU A 95 1.24 2.32 3.21
CA LEU A 95 1.10 3.41 4.16
C LEU A 95 1.85 4.66 3.66
N SER A 96 1.31 5.82 3.96
CA SER A 96 1.93 7.11 3.62
C SER A 96 3.23 7.38 4.37
N ASP A 97 3.49 6.65 5.45
CA ASP A 97 4.73 6.70 6.24
C ASP A 97 5.24 5.27 6.48
N VAL A 98 6.37 4.93 5.88
CA VAL A 98 7.04 3.64 6.03
C VAL A 98 7.43 3.33 7.48
N GLY A 99 7.67 4.35 8.29
CA GLY A 99 7.93 4.20 9.72
C GLY A 99 6.73 3.64 10.49
N LEU A 100 5.50 3.97 10.05
CA LEU A 100 4.28 3.39 10.61
C LEU A 100 4.16 1.91 10.24
N LEU A 101 4.44 1.54 8.99
CA LEU A 101 4.45 0.14 8.57
C LEU A 101 5.44 -0.69 9.40
N ALA A 102 6.66 -0.19 9.55
CA ALA A 102 7.69 -0.85 10.35
C ALA A 102 7.27 -1.01 11.83
N ALA A 103 6.59 -0.01 12.40
CA ALA A 103 6.08 -0.05 13.77
C ALA A 103 4.89 -1.01 13.94
N MET A 104 4.13 -1.27 12.88
CA MET A 104 3.02 -2.24 12.89
C MET A 104 3.50 -3.69 12.78
N TYR A 105 4.67 -3.96 12.19
CA TYR A 105 5.20 -5.31 12.10
C TYR A 105 5.74 -5.82 13.44
N ALA A 106 6.65 -5.09 14.07
CA ALA A 106 7.25 -5.50 15.35
C ALA A 106 7.93 -4.32 16.03
N ASP A 107 8.01 -4.41 17.37
CA ASP A 107 8.78 -3.48 18.17
C ASP A 107 10.27 -3.55 17.83
N GLY A 108 10.88 -2.38 17.63
CA GLY A 108 12.30 -2.29 17.33
C GLY A 108 12.70 -2.69 15.90
N LEU A 109 11.75 -2.98 15.03
CA LEU A 109 12.05 -3.35 13.64
C LEU A 109 12.84 -2.25 12.91
N GLN A 110 12.57 -0.97 13.18
CA GLN A 110 13.33 0.14 12.62
C GLN A 110 14.82 0.06 12.92
N ILE A 111 15.17 -0.31 14.18
CA ILE A 111 16.56 -0.48 14.60
C ILE A 111 17.22 -1.65 13.87
N ARG A 112 16.50 -2.75 13.70
CA ARG A 112 16.98 -3.94 12.99
C ARG A 112 17.21 -3.67 11.49
N ILE A 113 16.35 -2.84 10.88
CA ILE A 113 16.54 -2.35 9.51
C ILE A 113 17.83 -1.52 9.41
N LEU A 114 18.01 -0.56 10.30
CA LEU A 114 19.22 0.28 10.34
C LEU A 114 20.49 -0.54 10.56
N ASN A 115 20.41 -1.59 11.36
CA ASN A 115 21.52 -2.52 11.61
C ASN A 115 21.76 -3.52 10.46
N LYS A 116 20.96 -3.47 9.38
CA LYS A 116 21.06 -4.35 8.21
C LYS A 116 21.02 -5.85 8.57
N GLU A 117 20.16 -6.24 9.50
CA GLU A 117 20.01 -7.64 9.90
C GLU A 117 19.48 -8.49 8.74
N ASN A 118 20.22 -9.53 8.36
CA ASN A 118 19.98 -10.32 7.12
C ASN A 118 18.83 -11.35 7.22
N ASN A 119 18.28 -11.58 8.40
CA ASN A 119 17.28 -12.63 8.66
C ASN A 119 15.83 -12.14 8.62
N ILE A 120 15.58 -10.93 8.11
CA ILE A 120 14.26 -10.33 8.01
C ILE A 120 13.93 -10.02 6.55
N ASN A 121 12.71 -10.38 6.13
CA ASN A 121 12.20 -9.99 4.82
C ASN A 121 11.71 -8.54 4.87
N PHE A 122 12.51 -7.62 4.38
CA PHE A 122 12.19 -6.19 4.32
C PHE A 122 11.56 -5.75 3.00
N GLY A 123 11.27 -6.67 2.08
CA GLY A 123 10.78 -6.32 0.74
C GLY A 123 9.58 -5.38 0.75
N SER A 124 8.59 -5.65 1.62
CA SER A 124 7.41 -4.78 1.78
C SER A 124 7.74 -3.40 2.32
N VAL A 125 8.75 -3.28 3.19
CA VAL A 125 9.18 -1.99 3.76
C VAL A 125 9.88 -1.15 2.69
N TYR A 126 10.74 -1.76 1.87
CA TYR A 126 11.40 -1.06 0.76
C TYR A 126 10.41 -0.62 -0.30
N GLU A 127 9.46 -1.48 -0.69
CA GLU A 127 8.41 -1.08 -1.63
C GLU A 127 7.53 0.04 -1.05
N ASN A 128 7.19 -0.03 0.23
CA ASN A 128 6.43 1.06 0.86
C ASN A 128 7.20 2.38 0.84
N ALA A 129 8.51 2.35 1.09
CA ALA A 129 9.34 3.56 1.03
C ALA A 129 9.37 4.14 -0.40
N VAL A 130 9.50 3.30 -1.42
CA VAL A 130 9.46 3.74 -2.83
C VAL A 130 8.09 4.30 -3.19
N ALA A 131 6.99 3.64 -2.81
CA ALA A 131 5.63 4.15 -3.04
C ALA A 131 5.42 5.52 -2.39
N GLN A 132 5.86 5.68 -1.14
CA GLN A 132 5.82 6.95 -0.41
C GLN A 132 6.58 8.05 -1.16
N GLU A 133 7.81 7.80 -1.58
CA GLU A 133 8.63 8.78 -2.29
C GLU A 133 8.04 9.17 -3.64
N LEU A 134 7.59 8.21 -4.43
CA LEU A 134 6.94 8.48 -5.73
C LEU A 134 5.69 9.34 -5.55
N CYS A 135 4.82 9.02 -4.59
CA CYS A 135 3.63 9.81 -4.31
C CYS A 135 3.99 11.21 -3.78
N ALA A 136 5.02 11.34 -2.93
CA ALA A 136 5.48 12.64 -2.41
C ALA A 136 6.03 13.55 -3.52
N HIS A 137 6.58 12.98 -4.59
CA HIS A 137 7.02 13.71 -5.79
C HIS A 137 5.88 13.97 -6.79
N GLY A 138 4.64 13.63 -6.44
CA GLY A 138 3.46 13.93 -7.24
C GLY A 138 3.16 12.96 -8.37
N PHE A 139 3.81 11.78 -8.40
CA PHE A 139 3.51 10.76 -9.38
C PHE A 139 2.20 10.01 -9.03
N GLU A 140 1.39 9.73 -10.04
CA GLU A 140 0.41 8.66 -9.96
C GLU A 140 1.12 7.32 -10.13
N VAL A 141 1.00 6.45 -9.12
CA VAL A 141 1.76 5.21 -9.05
C VAL A 141 0.83 4.03 -9.33
N TYR A 142 1.30 3.18 -10.22
CA TYR A 142 0.63 1.93 -10.59
C TYR A 142 1.58 0.75 -10.40
N TYR A 143 1.06 -0.48 -10.52
CA TYR A 143 1.86 -1.69 -10.67
C TYR A 143 1.32 -2.53 -11.84
N PHE A 144 2.13 -3.44 -12.34
CA PHE A 144 1.71 -4.36 -13.38
C PHE A 144 1.86 -5.81 -12.89
N ASN A 145 0.88 -6.65 -13.17
CA ASN A 145 0.97 -8.07 -12.87
C ASN A 145 0.15 -8.88 -13.86
N ASN A 146 0.84 -9.67 -14.66
CA ASN A 146 0.25 -10.55 -15.67
C ASN A 146 0.88 -11.92 -15.61
N LYS A 147 0.07 -12.99 -15.63
CA LYS A 147 0.55 -14.37 -15.51
C LYS A 147 1.54 -14.79 -16.62
N LYS A 148 1.45 -14.18 -17.80
CA LYS A 148 2.30 -14.51 -18.97
C LYS A 148 3.51 -13.58 -19.09
N GLN A 149 3.35 -12.32 -18.73
CA GLN A 149 4.36 -11.27 -18.95
C GLN A 149 5.17 -10.93 -17.69
N GLY A 150 4.73 -11.41 -16.52
CA GLY A 150 5.43 -11.17 -15.26
C GLY A 150 4.83 -10.04 -14.43
N GLU A 151 5.62 -9.52 -13.50
CA GLU A 151 5.25 -8.49 -12.55
C GLU A 151 6.26 -7.35 -12.58
N LEU A 152 5.76 -6.12 -12.44
CA LEU A 152 6.55 -4.91 -12.16
C LEU A 152 6.07 -4.34 -10.85
N ASP A 153 6.99 -4.03 -9.94
CA ASP A 153 6.66 -3.51 -8.61
C ASP A 153 5.91 -2.20 -8.72
N PHE A 154 6.40 -1.28 -9.59
CA PHE A 154 5.75 -0.02 -9.90
C PHE A 154 5.86 0.34 -11.37
N VAL A 155 4.89 1.14 -11.84
CA VAL A 155 4.89 1.80 -13.15
C VAL A 155 4.38 3.22 -12.95
N ILE A 156 5.08 4.19 -13.50
CA ILE A 156 4.69 5.62 -13.49
C ILE A 156 4.72 6.18 -14.91
N GLU A 157 4.02 7.29 -15.13
CA GLU A 157 4.20 8.08 -16.34
C GLU A 157 5.30 9.12 -16.11
N PHE A 158 6.32 9.08 -16.94
CA PHE A 158 7.43 10.04 -16.89
C PHE A 158 7.85 10.44 -18.31
N GLU A 159 7.88 11.74 -18.58
CA GLU A 159 8.24 12.32 -19.89
C GLU A 159 7.43 11.73 -21.07
N GLY A 160 6.16 11.37 -20.81
CA GLY A 160 5.27 10.83 -21.85
C GLY A 160 5.44 9.33 -22.10
N GLU A 161 6.25 8.65 -21.30
CA GLU A 161 6.48 7.21 -21.40
C GLU A 161 6.09 6.47 -20.10
N ALA A 162 5.78 5.19 -20.21
CA ALA A 162 5.58 4.31 -19.06
C ALA A 162 6.94 3.84 -18.54
N LEU A 163 7.33 4.30 -17.36
CA LEU A 163 8.59 3.94 -16.72
C LEU A 163 8.36 2.82 -15.69
N PRO A 164 8.88 1.59 -15.94
CA PRO A 164 8.83 0.52 -14.97
C PRO A 164 9.91 0.68 -13.91
N LEU A 165 9.56 0.35 -12.66
CA LEU A 165 10.47 0.38 -11.52
C LEU A 165 10.41 -0.97 -10.78
N GLU A 166 11.57 -1.48 -10.44
CA GLU A 166 11.74 -2.73 -9.70
C GLU A 166 12.51 -2.46 -8.41
N VAL A 167 11.97 -2.88 -7.28
CA VAL A 167 12.57 -2.66 -5.96
C VAL A 167 13.37 -3.89 -5.55
N LYS A 168 14.67 -3.72 -5.39
CA LYS A 168 15.57 -4.78 -4.89
C LYS A 168 16.07 -4.44 -3.50
N SER A 169 15.82 -5.32 -2.55
CA SER A 169 16.55 -5.31 -1.29
C SER A 169 17.97 -5.81 -1.59
N GLY A 170 18.93 -4.89 -1.71
CA GLY A 170 20.33 -5.27 -1.96
C GLY A 170 20.81 -6.34 -0.99
N LYS A 171 21.57 -7.31 -1.52
CA LYS A 171 22.34 -8.25 -0.71
C LYS A 171 23.60 -7.57 -0.19
#